data_e25f1744b07d4e7c28e563543ae75a70
#
_entry.id   e25f1744b07d4e7c28e563543ae75a70
#
_cell.length_a   1.000
_cell.length_b   1.000
_cell.length_c   1.000
_cell.angle_alpha   90.00
_cell.angle_beta   90.00
_cell.angle_gamma   90.00
#
_symmetry.space_group_name_H-M   'P 1'
#
loop_
_entity.id
_entity.type
_entity.pdbx_description
1 polymer ?
#
loop_
_entity_poly.entity_id
_entity_poly.type
_entity_poly.pdbx_seq_one_letter_code
_entity_poly.pdbx_strand_id
1 'polypeptide(L)'
;MALELEQTLYNADVVRYHRVGTLDVNGSMVTATLDSFRNFDHRALPVAPVISRKFPFAYTGEPGGAIAAAYAAIKALPEWSGATDV
;
A
#
# COMPACT_ATOMS: atom_id res chain seq x y z
N MET A 1 -3.77 -9.67 2.41
CA MET A 1 -3.49 -8.52 3.31
C MET A 1 -3.67 -7.22 2.54
N ALA A 2 -4.32 -6.26 3.15
CA ALA A 2 -4.57 -4.95 2.57
C ALA A 2 -4.88 -3.95 3.67
N LEU A 3 -4.98 -2.67 3.32
CA LEU A 3 -5.34 -1.61 4.25
C LEU A 3 -6.62 -0.93 3.80
N GLU A 4 -7.43 -0.52 4.75
CA GLU A 4 -8.59 0.32 4.51
C GLU A 4 -8.40 1.66 5.22
N LEU A 5 -8.47 2.74 4.44
CA LEU A 5 -8.39 4.10 4.93
C LEU A 5 -8.92 5.04 3.85
N GLU A 6 -9.92 5.85 4.17
CA GLU A 6 -10.43 6.82 3.23
C GLU A 6 -9.42 7.95 3.06
N GLN A 7 -9.03 8.22 1.82
CA GLN A 7 -8.12 9.31 1.49
C GLN A 7 -8.66 10.06 0.29
N THR A 8 -8.60 11.39 0.36
CA THR A 8 -8.94 12.26 -0.77
C THR A 8 -7.63 12.68 -1.44
N LEU A 9 -7.50 12.36 -2.73
CA LEU A 9 -6.32 12.71 -3.50
C LEU A 9 -6.38 14.18 -3.93
N TYR A 10 -5.24 14.70 -4.37
CA TYR A 10 -5.14 16.11 -4.78
C TYR A 10 -6.10 16.50 -5.91
N ASN A 11 -6.52 15.51 -6.73
CA ASN A 11 -7.50 15.73 -7.82
C ASN A 11 -8.94 15.50 -7.37
N ALA A 12 -9.20 15.43 -6.06
CA ALA A 12 -10.48 15.19 -5.43
C ALA A 12 -11.04 13.77 -5.56
N ASP A 13 -10.30 12.83 -6.16
CA ASP A 13 -10.68 11.42 -6.15
C ASP A 13 -10.52 10.86 -4.73
N VAL A 14 -11.46 9.99 -4.34
CA VAL A 14 -11.45 9.34 -3.02
C VAL A 14 -11.10 7.87 -3.21
N VAL A 15 -10.11 7.39 -2.45
CA VAL A 15 -9.73 5.99 -2.42
C VAL A 15 -9.88 5.45 -1.00
N ARG A 16 -10.24 4.17 -0.87
CA ARG A 16 -10.50 3.56 0.43
C ARG A 16 -9.76 2.24 0.65
N TYR A 17 -9.45 1.52 -0.42
CA TYR A 17 -8.83 0.20 -0.34
C TYR A 17 -7.43 0.26 -0.94
N HIS A 18 -6.44 -0.23 -0.21
CA HIS A 18 -5.03 -0.12 -0.59
C HIS A 18 -4.35 -1.46 -0.46
N ARG A 19 -3.60 -1.85 -1.47
CA ARG A 19 -2.92 -3.14 -1.52
C ARG A 19 -1.53 -2.99 -2.13
N VAL A 20 -0.54 -3.65 -1.51
CA VAL A 20 0.80 -3.71 -2.11
C VAL A 20 0.74 -4.60 -3.35
N GLY A 21 1.03 -4.02 -4.50
CA GLY A 21 1.03 -4.73 -5.77
C GLY A 21 2.37 -5.32 -6.14
N THR A 22 3.46 -4.60 -5.88
CA THR A 22 4.81 -5.04 -6.19
C THR A 22 5.80 -4.61 -5.13
N LEU A 23 6.92 -5.33 -5.05
CA LEU A 23 8.06 -4.98 -4.20
C LEU A 23 9.31 -4.98 -5.05
N ASP A 24 10.08 -3.90 -4.99
CA ASP A 24 11.40 -3.80 -5.60
C ASP A 24 12.46 -3.86 -4.52
N VAL A 25 13.37 -4.81 -4.61
CA VAL A 25 14.44 -4.99 -3.64
C VAL A 25 15.75 -4.49 -4.24
N ASN A 26 16.41 -3.57 -3.52
CA ASN A 26 17.71 -3.05 -3.93
C ASN A 26 18.61 -2.98 -2.69
N GLY A 27 19.40 -4.03 -2.49
CA GLY A 27 20.22 -4.16 -1.29
C GLY A 27 19.36 -4.29 -0.03
N SER A 28 19.57 -3.41 0.93
CA SER A 28 18.80 -3.38 2.18
C SER A 28 17.56 -2.47 2.10
N MET A 29 17.30 -1.88 0.93
CA MET A 29 16.12 -1.04 0.73
C MET A 29 15.09 -1.79 -0.11
N VAL A 30 13.84 -1.70 0.30
CA VAL A 30 12.71 -2.25 -0.42
C VAL A 30 11.75 -1.12 -0.73
N THR A 31 11.28 -1.05 -1.97
CA THR A 31 10.26 -0.09 -2.37
C THR A 31 8.97 -0.84 -2.66
N ALA A 32 7.95 -0.56 -1.88
CA ALA A 32 6.61 -1.12 -2.08
C ALA A 32 5.80 -0.20 -2.97
N THR A 33 5.15 -0.76 -3.99
CA THR A 33 4.17 -0.02 -4.78
C THR A 33 2.80 -0.34 -4.23
N LEU A 34 2.15 0.67 -3.68
CA LEU A 34 0.82 0.55 -3.09
C LEU A 34 -0.23 0.99 -4.10
N ASP A 35 -1.08 0.05 -4.50
CA ASP A 35 -2.19 0.29 -5.41
C ASP A 35 -3.42 0.67 -4.60
N SER A 36 -4.04 1.79 -4.94
CA SER A 36 -5.20 2.32 -4.22
C SER A 36 -6.43 2.31 -5.09
N PHE A 37 -7.53 1.81 -4.55
CA PHE A 37 -8.81 1.62 -5.23
C PHE A 37 -9.92 2.40 -4.52
N ARG A 38 -10.99 2.69 -5.24
CA ARG A 38 -12.13 3.42 -4.68
C ARG A 38 -12.84 2.65 -3.58
N ASN A 39 -12.92 1.33 -3.73
CA ASN A 39 -13.51 0.47 -2.73
C ASN A 39 -13.02 -0.97 -2.90
N PHE A 40 -13.42 -1.83 -1.96
CA PHE A 40 -13.02 -3.22 -1.92
C PHE A 40 -13.43 -3.99 -3.18
N ASP A 41 -14.60 -3.71 -3.74
CA ASP A 41 -15.12 -4.47 -4.88
C ASP A 41 -14.28 -4.27 -6.14
N HIS A 42 -13.63 -3.13 -6.28
CA HIS A 42 -12.81 -2.83 -7.45
C HIS A 42 -11.60 -3.72 -7.59
N ARG A 43 -11.12 -4.33 -6.50
CA ARG A 43 -9.98 -5.25 -6.57
C ARG A 43 -10.30 -6.56 -7.28
N ALA A 44 -11.57 -6.99 -7.25
CA ALA A 44 -12.01 -8.25 -7.82
C ALA A 44 -12.27 -8.17 -9.32
N LEU A 45 -12.34 -6.97 -9.86
CA LEU A 45 -12.55 -6.72 -11.28
C LEU A 45 -11.19 -6.44 -11.95
N PRO A 46 -11.03 -6.65 -13.27
CA PRO A 46 -9.82 -6.25 -13.97
C PRO A 46 -9.75 -4.73 -14.12
N VAL A 47 -9.80 -4.03 -13.01
CA VAL A 47 -9.80 -2.56 -12.96
C VAL A 47 -8.44 -2.07 -12.51
N ALA A 48 -7.89 -1.10 -13.23
CA ALA A 48 -6.64 -0.46 -12.82
C ALA A 48 -6.84 0.33 -11.52
N PRO A 49 -5.82 0.41 -10.65
CA PRO A 49 -5.92 1.26 -9.47
C PRO A 49 -6.08 2.72 -9.85
N VAL A 50 -6.74 3.49 -8.97
CA VAL A 50 -6.89 4.93 -9.16
C VAL A 50 -5.54 5.60 -9.11
N ILE A 51 -4.67 5.17 -8.21
CA ILE A 51 -3.30 5.66 -8.08
C ILE A 51 -2.41 4.55 -7.54
N SER A 52 -1.14 4.57 -7.99
CA SER A 52 -0.10 3.70 -7.45
C SER A 52 1.01 4.58 -6.90
N ARG A 53 1.36 4.38 -5.62
CA ARG A 53 2.36 5.19 -4.93
C ARG A 53 3.47 4.31 -4.40
N LYS A 54 4.70 4.83 -4.38
CA LYS A 54 5.87 4.08 -3.93
C LYS A 54 6.25 4.48 -2.52
N PHE A 55 6.52 3.48 -1.68
CA PHE A 55 6.93 3.65 -0.28
C PHE A 55 8.22 2.88 -0.04
N PRO A 56 9.37 3.58 0.02
CA PRO A 56 10.64 2.92 0.33
C PRO A 56 10.77 2.67 1.83
N PHE A 57 11.37 1.55 2.19
CA PHE A 57 11.67 1.25 3.59
C PHE A 57 12.89 0.32 3.69
N ALA A 58 13.58 0.37 4.83
CA ALA A 58 14.71 -0.51 5.07
C ALA A 58 14.22 -1.87 5.54
N TYR A 59 14.75 -2.94 4.95
CA TYR A 59 14.37 -4.30 5.32
C TYR A 59 15.54 -5.26 5.07
N THR A 60 15.93 -6.00 6.10
CA THR A 60 17.02 -6.97 6.03
C THR A 60 16.58 -8.36 6.45
N GLY A 61 15.27 -8.56 6.65
CA GLY A 61 14.73 -9.85 7.07
C GLY A 61 14.57 -10.85 5.93
N GLU A 62 13.83 -11.91 6.19
CA GLU A 62 13.54 -12.95 5.23
C GLU A 62 12.65 -12.42 4.09
N PRO A 63 12.88 -12.86 2.84
CA PRO A 63 12.05 -12.38 1.72
C PRO A 63 10.56 -12.59 1.93
N GLY A 64 10.16 -13.68 2.58
CA GLY A 64 8.74 -13.97 2.84
C GLY A 64 8.08 -12.99 3.79
N GLY A 65 8.85 -12.25 4.59
CA GLY A 65 8.31 -11.24 5.50
C GLY A 65 8.21 -9.83 4.92
N ALA A 66 8.71 -9.62 3.70
CA ALA A 66 8.81 -8.27 3.13
C ALA A 66 7.44 -7.61 2.93
N ILE A 67 6.41 -8.36 2.55
CA ILE A 67 5.06 -7.80 2.37
C ILE A 67 4.49 -7.30 3.70
N ALA A 68 4.59 -8.11 4.76
CA ALA A 68 4.13 -7.69 6.08
C ALA A 68 4.91 -6.47 6.58
N ALA A 69 6.22 -6.44 6.33
CA ALA A 69 7.06 -5.29 6.69
C ALA A 69 6.66 -4.04 5.92
N ALA A 70 6.25 -4.17 4.66
CA ALA A 70 5.77 -3.05 3.84
C ALA A 70 4.52 -2.43 4.45
N TYR A 71 3.53 -3.26 4.83
CA TYR A 71 2.31 -2.76 5.47
C TYR A 71 2.61 -2.10 6.81
N ALA A 72 3.50 -2.67 7.61
CA ALA A 72 3.89 -2.08 8.88
C ALA A 72 4.56 -0.73 8.70
N ALA A 73 5.45 -0.61 7.71
CA ALA A 73 6.13 0.65 7.41
C ALA A 73 5.15 1.73 6.94
N ILE A 74 4.17 1.37 6.12
CA ILE A 74 3.15 2.31 5.64
C ILE A 74 2.27 2.76 6.81
N LYS A 75 1.81 1.84 7.66
CA LYS A 75 0.96 2.19 8.81
C LYS A 75 1.67 3.08 9.82
N ALA A 76 3.00 3.05 9.86
CA ALA A 76 3.78 3.90 10.75
C ALA A 76 3.84 5.36 10.29
N LEU A 77 3.46 5.65 9.06
CA LEU A 77 3.43 7.02 8.55
C LEU A 77 2.25 7.79 9.16
N PRO A 78 2.43 9.08 9.49
CA PRO A 78 1.36 9.86 10.12
C PRO A 78 0.05 9.88 9.33
N GLU A 79 0.11 10.02 8.03
CA GLU A 79 -1.09 10.07 7.18
C GLU A 79 -1.82 8.72 7.07
N TRP A 80 -1.21 7.65 7.57
CA TRP A 80 -1.79 6.30 7.55
C TRP A 80 -2.19 5.80 8.94
N SER A 81 -2.14 6.66 9.95
CA SER A 81 -2.35 6.26 11.35
C SER A 81 -3.72 5.66 11.62
N GLY A 82 -4.73 5.98 10.82
CA GLY A 82 -6.08 5.42 10.97
C GLY A 82 -6.34 4.18 10.11
N ALA A 83 -5.35 3.66 9.41
CA ALA A 83 -5.53 2.53 8.51
C ALA A 83 -5.85 1.25 9.28
N THR A 84 -6.78 0.46 8.75
CA THR A 84 -7.22 -0.81 9.31
C THR A 84 -6.79 -1.95 8.39
N ASP A 85 -6.30 -3.04 8.98
CA ASP A 85 -5.99 -4.24 8.22
C ASP A 85 -7.27 -4.94 7.76
N VAL A 86 -7.33 -5.31 6.48
CA VAL A 86 -8.49 -5.98 5.90
C VAL A 86 -8.07 -7.18 5.04
#